data_532508c6a7dda265a9c3cb90c20be93f
#
_entry.id   532508c6a7dda265a9c3cb90c20be93f
#
_cell.length_a   1.000
_cell.length_b   1.000
_cell.length_c   1.000
_cell.angle_alpha   90.00
_cell.angle_beta   90.00
_cell.angle_gamma   90.00
#
_symmetry.space_group_name_H-M   'P 1'
#
loop_
_entity.id
_entity.type
_entity.pdbx_description
1 polymer ?
#
loop_
_entity_poly.entity_id
_entity_poly.type
_entity_poly.pdbx_seq_one_letter_code
_entity_poly.pdbx_strand_id
1 'polypeptide(L)'
;AENVTKVHEVYLNDCDGTGKGKSRKHCHLSAKEAAALKSLLLGKDTDWVTLTTLLQRRKFSLNALLMGPDFLDAVIECYEEKHSEIVFSDFLWTMRSMYLPLFLAMQSDLPKADLYHCVATGYSGVLGSMAKLLHPESALLISEHGIYTREREEEIIKASWIRGLYTNLWIEQFAKMSLFAYQTADKVTSLF
;
A
#
# COMPACT_ATOMS: atom_id res chain seq x y z
N ALA A 1 -7.59 23.68 16.41
CA ALA A 1 -6.29 23.93 17.07
C ALA A 1 -5.63 25.08 16.32
N GLU A 2 -5.07 26.06 17.02
CA GLU A 2 -4.49 27.29 16.43
C GLU A 2 -3.31 27.01 15.49
N ASN A 3 -2.68 25.83 15.59
CA ASN A 3 -1.51 25.45 14.81
C ASN A 3 -1.82 24.61 13.58
N VAL A 4 -3.09 24.27 13.31
CA VAL A 4 -3.47 23.53 12.11
C VAL A 4 -3.74 24.50 10.98
N THR A 5 -2.86 24.49 9.98
CA THR A 5 -2.96 25.38 8.82
C THR A 5 -3.69 24.74 7.65
N LYS A 6 -3.64 23.41 7.54
CA LYS A 6 -4.27 22.66 6.44
C LYS A 6 -4.58 21.22 6.88
N VAL A 7 -5.69 20.68 6.39
CA VAL A 7 -6.07 19.28 6.52
C VAL A 7 -6.11 18.66 5.12
N HIS A 8 -5.48 17.49 4.98
CA HIS A 8 -5.56 16.68 3.79
C HIS A 8 -6.23 15.36 4.14
N GLU A 9 -7.28 15.02 3.41
CA GLU A 9 -7.99 13.76 3.58
C GLU A 9 -7.61 12.80 2.45
N VAL A 10 -7.33 11.55 2.79
CA VAL A 10 -7.04 10.47 1.85
C VAL A 10 -8.14 9.42 1.98
N TYR A 11 -8.93 9.26 0.93
CA TYR A 11 -10.02 8.28 0.89
C TYR A 11 -9.51 6.97 0.29
N LEU A 12 -9.65 5.87 1.05
CA LEU A 12 -9.14 4.55 0.67
C LEU A 12 -10.14 3.68 -0.12
N ASN A 13 -11.33 4.21 -0.39
CA ASN A 13 -12.42 3.51 -1.06
C ASN A 13 -13.01 4.25 -2.28
N ASP A 14 -12.47 5.42 -2.63
CA ASP A 14 -12.97 6.22 -3.74
C ASP A 14 -12.19 5.94 -5.02
N CYS A 15 -12.69 5.00 -5.82
CA CYS A 15 -12.11 4.68 -7.13
C CYS A 15 -12.39 5.74 -8.20
N ASP A 16 -13.37 6.62 -7.98
CA ASP A 16 -13.88 7.56 -9.01
C ASP A 16 -13.42 9.00 -8.78
N GLY A 17 -12.90 9.35 -7.60
CA GLY A 17 -12.67 10.74 -7.17
C GLY A 17 -11.53 11.49 -7.85
N THR A 18 -10.59 10.81 -8.48
CA THR A 18 -9.35 11.47 -8.96
C THR A 18 -9.21 11.59 -10.47
N GLY A 19 -10.22 11.19 -11.23
CA GLY A 19 -10.07 11.10 -12.68
C GLY A 19 -11.14 11.76 -13.51
N LYS A 20 -11.52 13.02 -13.28
CA LYS A 20 -12.25 13.76 -14.33
C LYS A 20 -11.42 13.77 -15.63
N GLY A 21 -11.72 12.86 -16.55
CA GLY A 21 -11.38 13.02 -17.95
C GLY A 21 -10.07 12.39 -18.44
N LYS A 22 -9.40 11.50 -17.73
CA LYS A 22 -8.21 10.84 -18.29
C LYS A 22 -8.52 9.43 -18.78
N SER A 23 -8.53 9.33 -20.09
CA SER A 23 -8.42 8.18 -20.98
C SER A 23 -8.24 6.82 -20.29
N ARG A 24 -9.10 5.86 -20.68
CA ARG A 24 -8.97 4.41 -20.49
C ARG A 24 -7.73 3.82 -21.22
N LYS A 25 -6.60 4.51 -21.22
CA LYS A 25 -5.36 3.97 -21.76
C LYS A 25 -4.90 2.88 -20.81
N HIS A 26 -4.69 1.69 -21.35
CA HIS A 26 -4.05 0.60 -20.63
C HIS A 26 -2.77 1.12 -19.97
N CYS A 27 -2.60 0.80 -18.71
CA CYS A 27 -1.36 1.07 -18.00
C CYS A 27 -0.36 0.00 -18.46
N HIS A 28 0.69 0.40 -19.19
CA HIS A 28 1.80 -0.47 -19.51
C HIS A 28 2.96 -0.12 -18.57
N LEU A 29 3.37 -1.09 -17.79
CA LEU A 29 4.51 -0.98 -16.89
C LEU A 29 5.81 -1.27 -17.65
N SER A 30 6.87 -0.57 -17.29
CA SER A 30 8.22 -1.00 -17.69
C SER A 30 8.58 -2.31 -16.98
N ALA A 31 9.58 -3.03 -17.48
CA ALA A 31 10.04 -4.27 -16.84
C ALA A 31 10.42 -4.08 -15.36
N LYS A 32 11.02 -2.93 -15.01
CA LYS A 32 11.35 -2.60 -13.63
C LYS A 32 10.11 -2.37 -12.76
N GLU A 33 9.12 -1.65 -13.28
CA GLU A 33 7.86 -1.38 -12.56
C GLU A 33 7.04 -2.68 -12.39
N ALA A 34 6.98 -3.53 -13.41
CA ALA A 34 6.35 -4.84 -13.32
C ALA A 34 7.05 -5.74 -12.28
N ALA A 35 8.38 -5.76 -12.25
CA ALA A 35 9.15 -6.50 -11.25
C ALA A 35 8.89 -5.97 -9.83
N ALA A 36 8.80 -4.65 -9.65
CA ALA A 36 8.45 -4.04 -8.36
C ALA A 36 7.03 -4.41 -7.91
N LEU A 37 6.05 -4.42 -8.84
CA LEU A 37 4.69 -4.87 -8.56
C LEU A 37 4.66 -6.34 -8.14
N LYS A 38 5.38 -7.21 -8.85
CA LYS A 38 5.52 -8.63 -8.49
C LYS A 38 6.15 -8.82 -7.11
N SER A 39 7.24 -8.12 -6.79
CA SER A 39 7.89 -8.20 -5.48
C SER A 39 6.94 -7.83 -4.33
N LEU A 40 6.05 -6.86 -4.55
CA LEU A 40 5.01 -6.49 -3.60
C LEU A 40 4.00 -7.63 -3.39
N LEU A 41 3.51 -8.26 -4.47
CA LEU A 41 2.50 -9.32 -4.40
C LEU A 41 3.09 -10.61 -3.79
N LEU A 42 4.30 -10.97 -4.21
CA LEU A 42 5.01 -12.15 -3.70
C LEU A 42 5.53 -11.97 -2.27
N GLY A 43 5.59 -10.73 -1.77
CA GLY A 43 6.04 -10.42 -0.41
C GLY A 43 7.54 -10.64 -0.19
N LYS A 44 8.35 -10.55 -1.25
CA LYS A 44 9.80 -10.72 -1.21
C LYS A 44 10.46 -9.40 -1.64
N ASP A 45 11.29 -8.83 -0.77
CA ASP A 45 12.15 -7.67 -1.07
C ASP A 45 11.45 -6.57 -1.90
N THR A 46 10.34 -6.08 -1.40
CA THR A 46 9.48 -5.12 -2.12
C THR A 46 10.26 -3.85 -2.49
N ASP A 47 10.33 -3.54 -3.79
CA ASP A 47 10.93 -2.29 -4.29
C ASP A 47 9.98 -1.10 -4.11
N TRP A 48 9.88 -0.62 -2.87
CA TRP A 48 9.04 0.51 -2.50
C TRP A 48 9.41 1.81 -3.22
N VAL A 49 10.69 1.99 -3.57
CA VAL A 49 11.15 3.18 -4.28
C VAL A 49 10.55 3.25 -5.69
N THR A 50 10.62 2.14 -6.43
CA THR A 50 10.03 2.06 -7.76
C THR A 50 8.50 2.17 -7.71
N LEU A 51 7.83 1.51 -6.74
CA LEU A 51 6.37 1.60 -6.54
C LEU A 51 5.93 3.02 -6.20
N THR A 52 6.63 3.70 -5.28
CA THR A 52 6.36 5.10 -4.94
C THR A 52 6.47 5.99 -6.18
N THR A 53 7.54 5.83 -6.95
CA THR A 53 7.76 6.62 -8.17
C THR A 53 6.67 6.37 -9.21
N LEU A 54 6.29 5.11 -9.42
CA LEU A 54 5.22 4.71 -10.34
C LEU A 54 3.89 5.36 -9.98
N LEU A 55 3.46 5.21 -8.73
CA LEU A 55 2.13 5.65 -8.28
C LEU A 55 2.05 7.16 -8.14
N GLN A 56 3.13 7.86 -7.77
CA GLN A 56 3.19 9.30 -7.70
C GLN A 56 3.18 9.98 -9.10
N ARG A 57 3.60 9.31 -10.16
CA ARG A 57 3.49 9.87 -11.52
C ARG A 57 2.06 10.07 -12.00
N ARG A 58 1.05 9.39 -11.43
CA ARG A 58 -0.40 9.54 -11.68
C ARG A 58 -0.80 9.57 -13.17
N LYS A 59 -0.07 8.86 -14.01
CA LYS A 59 -0.31 8.85 -15.46
C LYS A 59 -1.45 7.94 -15.89
N PHE A 60 -2.02 7.19 -14.96
CA PHE A 60 -3.06 6.19 -15.20
C PHE A 60 -4.07 6.16 -14.06
N SER A 61 -5.26 5.63 -14.33
CA SER A 61 -6.21 5.34 -13.26
C SER A 61 -5.83 4.02 -12.56
N LEU A 62 -6.07 3.91 -11.25
CA LEU A 62 -5.83 2.65 -10.53
C LEU A 62 -6.66 1.50 -11.08
N ASN A 63 -7.85 1.79 -11.59
CA ASN A 63 -8.65 0.78 -12.25
C ASN A 63 -7.97 0.24 -13.52
N ALA A 64 -7.30 1.10 -14.30
CA ALA A 64 -6.54 0.66 -15.47
C ALA A 64 -5.32 -0.21 -15.09
N LEU A 65 -4.68 0.06 -13.95
CA LEU A 65 -3.62 -0.78 -13.41
C LEU A 65 -4.18 -2.11 -12.90
N LEU A 66 -5.14 -2.07 -11.99
CA LEU A 66 -5.68 -3.26 -11.30
C LEU A 66 -6.51 -4.19 -12.20
N MET A 67 -6.93 -3.71 -13.38
CA MET A 67 -7.61 -4.50 -14.42
C MET A 67 -6.71 -4.71 -15.63
N GLY A 68 -5.46 -4.23 -15.58
CA GLY A 68 -4.50 -4.34 -16.67
C GLY A 68 -3.77 -5.69 -16.68
N PRO A 69 -3.12 -6.00 -17.82
CA PRO A 69 -2.39 -7.26 -17.97
C PRO A 69 -1.24 -7.40 -16.98
N ASP A 70 -0.47 -6.33 -16.73
CA ASP A 70 0.70 -6.39 -15.83
C ASP A 70 0.32 -6.79 -14.40
N PHE A 71 -0.84 -6.30 -13.89
CA PHE A 71 -1.34 -6.71 -12.57
C PHE A 71 -1.85 -8.15 -12.61
N LEU A 72 -2.55 -8.54 -13.67
CA LEU A 72 -3.05 -9.90 -13.82
C LEU A 72 -1.89 -10.91 -13.89
N ASP A 73 -0.85 -10.62 -14.67
CA ASP A 73 0.35 -11.47 -14.76
C ASP A 73 1.04 -11.63 -13.41
N ALA A 74 1.18 -10.54 -12.65
CA ALA A 74 1.74 -10.58 -11.31
C ALA A 74 0.89 -11.40 -10.33
N VAL A 75 -0.45 -11.32 -10.45
CA VAL A 75 -1.38 -12.12 -9.62
C VAL A 75 -1.32 -13.60 -10.01
N ILE A 76 -1.26 -13.92 -11.32
CA ILE A 76 -1.12 -15.31 -11.79
C ILE A 76 0.16 -15.94 -11.23
N GLU A 77 1.29 -15.25 -11.33
CA GLU A 77 2.56 -15.74 -10.84
C GLU A 77 2.53 -15.97 -9.32
N CYS A 78 1.94 -15.04 -8.56
CA CYS A 78 1.75 -15.19 -7.12
C CYS A 78 0.83 -16.39 -6.78
N TYR A 79 -0.24 -16.58 -7.56
CA TYR A 79 -1.16 -17.69 -7.42
C TYR A 79 -0.47 -19.04 -7.66
N GLU A 80 0.26 -19.15 -8.77
CA GLU A 80 0.96 -20.39 -9.13
C GLU A 80 2.07 -20.76 -8.14
N GLU A 81 2.77 -19.74 -7.60
CA GLU A 81 3.87 -19.98 -6.65
C GLU A 81 3.37 -20.39 -5.26
N LYS A 82 2.25 -19.84 -4.78
CA LYS A 82 1.90 -19.93 -3.35
C LYS A 82 0.46 -20.34 -3.03
N HIS A 83 -0.48 -20.21 -3.97
CA HIS A 83 -1.91 -20.22 -3.65
C HIS A 83 -2.78 -21.01 -4.63
N SER A 84 -2.20 -21.96 -5.35
CA SER A 84 -2.89 -22.75 -6.38
C SER A 84 -4.03 -23.64 -5.85
N GLU A 85 -4.16 -23.77 -4.52
CA GLU A 85 -5.24 -24.49 -3.84
C GLU A 85 -6.53 -23.68 -3.67
N ILE A 86 -6.49 -22.37 -3.96
CA ILE A 86 -7.65 -21.46 -3.87
C ILE A 86 -8.30 -21.34 -5.25
N VAL A 87 -9.58 -21.00 -5.31
CA VAL A 87 -10.25 -20.66 -6.57
C VAL A 87 -9.66 -19.35 -7.12
N PHE A 88 -9.11 -19.39 -8.33
CA PHE A 88 -8.39 -18.25 -8.92
C PHE A 88 -9.20 -16.95 -8.98
N SER A 89 -10.50 -17.03 -9.33
CA SER A 89 -11.34 -15.83 -9.36
C SER A 89 -11.43 -15.14 -8.01
N ASP A 90 -11.58 -15.91 -6.94
CA ASP A 90 -11.70 -15.38 -5.57
C ASP A 90 -10.35 -14.79 -5.11
N PHE A 91 -9.25 -15.46 -5.48
CA PHE A 91 -7.91 -14.95 -5.24
C PHE A 91 -7.67 -13.61 -5.94
N LEU A 92 -7.97 -13.51 -7.24
CA LEU A 92 -7.82 -12.29 -8.03
C LEU A 92 -8.62 -11.12 -7.43
N TRP A 93 -9.89 -11.34 -7.06
CA TRP A 93 -10.70 -10.31 -6.45
C TRP A 93 -10.22 -9.91 -5.05
N THR A 94 -9.71 -10.86 -4.27
CA THR A 94 -9.11 -10.59 -2.96
C THR A 94 -7.85 -9.74 -3.11
N MET A 95 -6.94 -10.10 -4.02
CA MET A 95 -5.73 -9.32 -4.29
C MET A 95 -6.07 -7.90 -4.73
N ARG A 96 -7.03 -7.75 -5.65
CA ARG A 96 -7.50 -6.44 -6.07
C ARG A 96 -8.05 -5.60 -4.91
N SER A 97 -8.91 -6.19 -4.08
CA SER A 97 -9.52 -5.50 -2.93
C SER A 97 -8.50 -5.10 -1.88
N MET A 98 -7.47 -5.90 -1.70
CA MET A 98 -6.39 -5.67 -0.74
C MET A 98 -5.43 -4.56 -1.20
N TYR A 99 -5.09 -4.52 -2.49
CA TYR A 99 -4.12 -3.54 -3.01
C TYR A 99 -4.76 -2.21 -3.42
N LEU A 100 -6.06 -2.16 -3.71
CA LEU A 100 -6.73 -0.92 -4.08
C LEU A 100 -6.56 0.19 -3.02
N PRO A 101 -6.88 -0.01 -1.74
CA PRO A 101 -6.70 1.03 -0.73
C PRO A 101 -5.22 1.43 -0.54
N LEU A 102 -4.29 0.49 -0.66
CA LEU A 102 -2.86 0.79 -0.62
C LEU A 102 -2.45 1.70 -1.78
N PHE A 103 -2.86 1.39 -2.99
CA PHE A 103 -2.51 2.20 -4.16
C PHE A 103 -3.22 3.55 -4.16
N LEU A 104 -4.45 3.65 -3.63
CA LEU A 104 -5.12 4.93 -3.40
C LEU A 104 -4.31 5.82 -2.43
N ALA A 105 -3.87 5.25 -1.32
CA ALA A 105 -2.99 5.95 -0.39
C ALA A 105 -1.70 6.39 -1.10
N MET A 106 -1.07 5.50 -1.85
CA MET A 106 0.19 5.79 -2.55
C MET A 106 0.05 6.80 -3.70
N GLN A 107 -1.15 7.03 -4.24
CA GLN A 107 -1.42 8.10 -5.21
C GLN A 107 -1.80 9.44 -4.59
N SER A 108 -1.95 9.51 -3.27
CA SER A 108 -2.32 10.76 -2.61
C SER A 108 -1.23 11.83 -2.69
N ASP A 109 -1.64 13.10 -2.63
CA ASP A 109 -0.70 14.24 -2.56
C ASP A 109 -0.04 14.27 -1.18
N LEU A 110 1.29 14.29 -1.18
CA LEU A 110 2.08 14.39 0.03
C LEU A 110 2.71 15.78 0.10
N PRO A 111 2.27 16.66 1.01
CA PRO A 111 2.87 17.97 1.17
C PRO A 111 4.31 17.83 1.66
N LYS A 112 5.21 18.70 1.14
CA LYS A 112 6.57 18.77 1.67
C LYS A 112 6.55 19.34 3.09
N ALA A 113 7.28 18.71 4.00
CA ALA A 113 7.45 19.13 5.38
C ALA A 113 8.86 18.79 5.89
N ASP A 114 9.32 19.45 6.94
CA ASP A 114 10.60 19.15 7.57
C ASP A 114 10.53 17.86 8.41
N LEU A 115 9.35 17.58 8.98
CA LEU A 115 9.08 16.40 9.80
C LEU A 115 7.72 15.80 9.43
N TYR A 116 7.72 14.51 9.18
CA TYR A 116 6.51 13.68 9.11
C TYR A 116 6.39 12.89 10.39
N HIS A 117 5.23 12.97 11.04
CA HIS A 117 4.96 12.22 12.25
C HIS A 117 3.75 11.31 12.03
N CYS A 118 3.99 10.02 12.03
CA CYS A 118 2.97 8.99 11.93
C CYS A 118 2.64 8.45 13.32
N VAL A 119 1.36 8.47 13.70
CA VAL A 119 0.89 7.97 15.01
C VAL A 119 0.61 6.47 15.02
N ALA A 120 0.88 5.80 13.92
CA ALA A 120 0.83 4.34 13.75
C ALA A 120 1.57 3.96 12.47
N THR A 121 1.88 2.68 12.30
CA THR A 121 2.28 2.09 11.02
C THR A 121 1.05 1.86 10.10
N GLY A 122 1.06 0.91 9.19
CA GLY A 122 -0.02 0.70 8.24
C GLY A 122 -0.09 1.79 7.17
N TYR A 123 -1.27 2.24 6.77
CA TYR A 123 -1.43 3.26 5.72
C TYR A 123 -0.76 4.59 6.08
N SER A 124 -0.84 5.02 7.33
CA SER A 124 -0.15 6.21 7.83
C SER A 124 1.36 6.08 7.69
N GLY A 125 1.92 4.95 8.11
CA GLY A 125 3.34 4.64 7.97
C GLY A 125 3.79 4.57 6.52
N VAL A 126 2.97 3.99 5.62
CA VAL A 126 3.26 3.99 4.17
C VAL A 126 3.34 5.42 3.63
N LEU A 127 2.38 6.29 3.98
CA LEU A 127 2.39 7.69 3.54
C LEU A 127 3.62 8.44 4.06
N GLY A 128 3.96 8.28 5.33
CA GLY A 128 5.18 8.88 5.92
C GLY A 128 6.45 8.38 5.25
N SER A 129 6.54 7.07 4.99
CA SER A 129 7.69 6.46 4.31
C SER A 129 7.84 6.95 2.88
N MET A 130 6.72 7.05 2.14
CA MET A 130 6.73 7.64 0.81
C MET A 130 7.17 9.11 0.83
N ALA A 131 6.66 9.89 1.79
CA ALA A 131 7.06 11.28 1.95
C ALA A 131 8.57 11.40 2.20
N LYS A 132 9.14 10.54 3.05
CA LYS A 132 10.59 10.45 3.28
C LYS A 132 11.36 10.04 2.02
N LEU A 133 10.86 9.09 1.23
CA LEU A 133 11.51 8.71 -0.04
C LEU A 133 11.49 9.85 -1.08
N LEU A 134 10.42 10.64 -1.10
CA LEU A 134 10.29 11.79 -2.01
C LEU A 134 11.07 13.01 -1.53
N HIS A 135 11.24 13.15 -0.22
CA HIS A 135 11.93 14.25 0.46
C HIS A 135 12.95 13.70 1.46
N PRO A 136 14.12 13.20 1.00
CA PRO A 136 15.10 12.52 1.87
C PRO A 136 15.65 13.39 3.00
N GLU A 137 15.60 14.72 2.83
CA GLU A 137 16.00 15.70 3.82
C GLU A 137 15.06 15.81 5.01
N SER A 138 13.81 15.40 4.86
CA SER A 138 12.80 15.45 5.91
C SER A 138 13.01 14.34 6.94
N ALA A 139 12.63 14.56 8.19
CA ALA A 139 12.63 13.52 9.21
C ALA A 139 11.31 12.73 9.21
N LEU A 140 11.38 11.44 9.52
CA LEU A 140 10.21 10.57 9.74
C LEU A 140 10.23 10.00 11.15
N LEU A 141 9.23 10.38 11.95
CA LEU A 141 8.98 9.84 13.28
C LEU A 141 7.72 8.96 13.25
N ILE A 142 7.82 7.79 13.84
CA ILE A 142 6.66 6.92 14.09
C ILE A 142 6.44 6.80 15.60
N SER A 143 5.21 7.03 16.05
CA SER A 143 4.82 6.81 17.46
C SER A 143 3.77 5.70 17.49
N GLU A 144 4.13 4.55 18.06
CA GLU A 144 3.23 3.42 18.22
C GLU A 144 2.50 3.49 19.57
N HIS A 145 1.17 3.53 19.53
CA HIS A 145 0.29 3.47 20.68
C HIS A 145 -0.16 2.04 21.00
N GLY A 146 -0.02 1.13 20.07
CA GLY A 146 -0.21 -0.31 20.13
C GLY A 146 0.66 -0.97 19.06
N ILE A 147 0.82 -2.27 19.06
CA ILE A 147 1.53 -2.98 18.01
C ILE A 147 0.55 -3.18 16.84
N TYR A 148 0.61 -2.28 15.84
CA TYR A 148 -0.34 -2.25 14.73
C TYR A 148 -0.53 -3.60 14.05
N THR A 149 0.54 -4.35 13.78
CA THR A 149 0.46 -5.67 13.16
C THR A 149 -0.33 -6.65 13.99
N ARG A 150 -0.14 -6.65 15.31
CA ARG A 150 -0.87 -7.50 16.24
C ARG A 150 -2.36 -7.14 16.32
N GLU A 151 -2.67 -5.86 16.36
CA GLU A 151 -4.05 -5.38 16.38
C GLU A 151 -4.79 -5.79 15.10
N ARG A 152 -4.14 -5.61 13.94
CA ARG A 152 -4.70 -6.04 12.64
C ARG A 152 -4.85 -7.54 12.55
N GLU A 153 -3.89 -8.32 13.03
CA GLU A 153 -3.99 -9.78 13.09
C GLU A 153 -5.20 -10.22 13.92
N GLU A 154 -5.36 -9.67 15.12
CA GLU A 154 -6.50 -9.98 15.98
C GLU A 154 -7.84 -9.60 15.34
N GLU A 155 -7.92 -8.45 14.66
CA GLU A 155 -9.14 -8.04 13.95
C GLU A 155 -9.46 -8.95 12.76
N ILE A 156 -8.46 -9.31 11.96
CA ILE A 156 -8.63 -10.20 10.80
C ILE A 156 -9.04 -11.60 11.25
N ILE A 157 -8.46 -12.14 12.32
CA ILE A 157 -8.86 -13.45 12.88
C ILE A 157 -10.32 -13.42 13.37
N LYS A 158 -10.75 -12.31 13.95
CA LYS A 158 -12.15 -12.14 14.41
C LYS A 158 -13.14 -11.84 13.28
N ALA A 159 -12.66 -11.45 12.10
CA ALA A 159 -13.51 -11.06 10.98
C ALA A 159 -14.21 -12.28 10.37
N SER A 160 -15.55 -12.31 10.43
CA SER A 160 -16.36 -13.44 9.92
C SER A 160 -16.37 -13.54 8.39
N TRP A 161 -16.02 -12.47 7.69
CA TRP A 161 -16.02 -12.36 6.23
C TRP A 161 -14.69 -12.77 5.57
N ILE A 162 -13.62 -12.90 6.35
CA ILE A 162 -12.32 -13.43 5.90
C ILE A 162 -12.14 -14.82 6.49
N ARG A 163 -11.84 -15.82 5.65
CA ARG A 163 -11.67 -17.21 6.09
C ARG A 163 -10.50 -17.90 5.41
N GLY A 164 -9.91 -18.86 6.10
CA GLY A 164 -8.88 -19.74 5.56
C GLY A 164 -7.62 -18.98 5.16
N LEU A 165 -7.09 -19.29 3.99
CA LEU A 165 -5.84 -18.73 3.48
C LEU A 165 -5.87 -17.22 3.27
N TYR A 166 -7.05 -16.63 3.04
CA TYR A 166 -7.21 -15.18 2.91
C TYR A 166 -6.84 -14.40 4.18
N THR A 167 -7.03 -15.01 5.36
CA THR A 167 -6.60 -14.45 6.64
C THR A 167 -5.09 -14.16 6.63
N ASN A 168 -4.28 -15.13 6.21
CA ASN A 168 -2.82 -14.97 6.14
C ASN A 168 -2.41 -13.90 5.13
N LEU A 169 -3.05 -13.83 3.97
CA LEU A 169 -2.77 -12.81 2.96
C LEU A 169 -2.94 -11.38 3.51
N TRP A 170 -4.03 -11.14 4.24
CA TRP A 170 -4.27 -9.84 4.86
C TRP A 170 -3.25 -9.52 5.97
N ILE A 171 -2.92 -10.50 6.82
CA ILE A 171 -1.93 -10.34 7.89
C ILE A 171 -0.56 -10.02 7.29
N GLU A 172 -0.12 -10.75 6.27
CA GLU A 172 1.14 -10.51 5.57
C GLU A 172 1.18 -9.12 4.91
N GLN A 173 0.05 -8.66 4.37
CA GLN A 173 -0.03 -7.32 3.77
C GLN A 173 0.17 -6.22 4.82
N PHE A 174 -0.47 -6.32 5.98
CA PHE A 174 -0.28 -5.35 7.05
C PHE A 174 1.14 -5.41 7.64
N ALA A 175 1.73 -6.60 7.74
CA ALA A 175 3.11 -6.77 8.16
C ALA A 175 4.10 -6.11 7.19
N LYS A 176 3.91 -6.26 5.86
CA LYS A 176 4.73 -5.58 4.84
C LYS A 176 4.67 -4.06 4.96
N MET A 177 3.47 -3.50 5.16
CA MET A 177 3.29 -2.06 5.33
C MET A 177 4.01 -1.54 6.57
N SER A 178 3.91 -2.25 7.69
CA SER A 178 4.59 -1.90 8.93
C SER A 178 6.10 -2.03 8.82
N LEU A 179 6.59 -3.09 8.17
CA LEU A 179 8.02 -3.27 7.93
C LEU A 179 8.60 -2.13 7.09
N PHE A 180 7.91 -1.72 6.04
CA PHE A 180 8.32 -0.57 5.24
C PHE A 180 8.42 0.70 6.08
N ALA A 181 7.43 0.95 6.94
CA ALA A 181 7.42 2.10 7.83
C ALA A 181 8.60 2.07 8.82
N TYR A 182 8.85 0.95 9.47
CA TYR A 182 9.97 0.81 10.41
C TYR A 182 11.34 0.95 9.75
N GLN A 183 11.51 0.39 8.54
CA GLN A 183 12.77 0.47 7.80
C GLN A 183 13.09 1.87 7.29
N THR A 184 12.06 2.70 7.08
CA THR A 184 12.21 4.05 6.52
C THR A 184 12.30 5.13 7.60
N ALA A 185 11.76 4.88 8.79
CA ALA A 185 11.71 5.84 9.88
C ALA A 185 13.11 6.20 10.40
N ASP A 186 13.35 7.49 10.64
CA ASP A 186 14.54 7.95 11.36
C ASP A 186 14.45 7.61 12.86
N LYS A 187 13.23 7.61 13.41
CA LYS A 187 12.97 7.23 14.79
C LYS A 187 11.60 6.58 14.96
N VAL A 188 11.57 5.54 15.78
CA VAL A 188 10.34 4.91 16.24
C VAL A 188 10.27 5.04 17.77
N THR A 189 9.12 5.42 18.27
CA THR A 189 8.81 5.45 19.71
C THR A 189 7.63 4.54 20.01
N SER A 190 7.67 3.84 21.12
CA SER A 190 6.59 2.98 21.61
C SER A 190 6.27 3.32 23.04
N LEU A 191 5.04 3.04 23.44
CA LEU A 191 4.60 3.20 24.84
C LEU A 191 4.92 1.96 25.69
N PHE A 192 5.50 0.92 25.12
CA PHE A 192 5.83 -0.35 25.80
C PHE A 192 7.30 -0.64 25.73
#